data_230d2087ffe12aae1e5d72e1b01ea673
#
_entry.id   230d2087ffe12aae1e5d72e1b01ea673
#
_cell.length_a   1.000
_cell.length_b   1.000
_cell.length_c   1.000
_cell.angle_alpha   90.00
_cell.angle_beta   90.00
_cell.angle_gamma   90.00
#
_symmetry.space_group_name_H-M   'P 1'
#
loop_
_entity.id
_entity.type
_entity.pdbx_description
1 polymer ?
#
loop_
_entity_poly.entity_id
_entity_poly.type
_entity_poly.pdbx_seq_one_letter_code
_entity_poly.pdbx_strand_id
1 'polypeptide(L)'
;MSQMGDISLVAQVVVFHNTRAFDQLVKKYQSPVRRFFLHQTCGDSELSDDLAQDTFIKAYTNIASFKNLSSFSTWLYRIAYNVFYDYIRSRKETDDLDTYRVDAQCSTLQQDVGQHMDIYRALATLKEMERTCITLFYICPLYTS
;
A
#
# COMPACT_ATOMS: atom_id res chain seq x y z
N MET A 1 12.68 17.68 4.32
CA MET A 1 11.70 18.37 5.20
C MET A 1 10.56 17.48 5.68
N SER A 2 10.07 16.54 4.85
CA SER A 2 8.97 15.67 5.26
C SER A 2 9.32 14.70 6.39
N GLN A 3 10.55 14.25 6.49
CA GLN A 3 10.98 13.26 7.50
C GLN A 3 10.98 13.82 8.93
N MET A 4 11.40 15.06 9.14
CA MET A 4 11.40 15.65 10.47
C MET A 4 9.98 15.91 10.98
N GLY A 5 9.07 16.29 10.09
CA GLY A 5 7.66 16.45 10.44
C GLY A 5 7.02 15.12 10.84
N ASP A 6 7.34 14.05 10.13
CA ASP A 6 6.80 12.72 10.42
C ASP A 6 7.27 12.17 11.76
N ILE A 7 8.56 12.36 12.10
CA ILE A 7 9.12 11.94 13.38
C ILE A 7 8.42 12.67 14.54
N SER A 8 8.19 13.95 14.38
CA SER A 8 7.48 14.75 15.39
C SER A 8 6.04 14.25 15.59
N LEU A 9 5.33 13.98 14.50
CA LEU A 9 3.97 13.44 14.56
C LEU A 9 3.94 12.04 15.19
N VAL A 10 4.87 11.18 14.83
CA VAL A 10 4.99 9.84 15.41
C VAL A 10 5.24 9.95 16.93
N ALA A 11 6.15 10.81 17.34
CA ALA A 11 6.44 11.03 18.76
C ALA A 11 5.19 11.49 19.53
N GLN A 12 4.39 12.40 18.95
CA GLN A 12 3.14 12.83 19.56
C GLN A 12 2.13 11.71 19.72
N VAL A 13 2.04 10.81 18.74
CA VAL A 13 1.15 9.65 18.82
C VAL A 13 1.61 8.68 19.90
N VAL A 14 2.90 8.36 19.91
CA VAL A 14 3.46 7.36 20.85
C VAL A 14 3.45 7.85 22.30
N VAL A 15 3.87 9.08 22.53
CA VAL A 15 4.03 9.62 23.89
C VAL A 15 2.72 10.16 24.46
N PHE A 16 1.98 10.92 23.66
CA PHE A 16 0.78 11.63 24.12
C PHE A 16 -0.53 10.99 23.67
N HIS A 17 -0.49 9.90 22.94
CA HIS A 17 -1.67 9.25 22.33
C HIS A 17 -2.52 10.24 21.52
N ASN A 18 -1.85 11.15 20.81
CA ASN A 18 -2.51 12.21 20.07
C ASN A 18 -3.06 11.68 18.74
N THR A 19 -4.36 11.40 18.71
CA THR A 19 -5.05 10.88 17.51
C THR A 19 -5.01 11.87 16.35
N ARG A 20 -5.01 13.19 16.64
CA ARG A 20 -4.95 14.21 15.60
C ARG A 20 -3.61 14.21 14.86
N ALA A 21 -2.52 13.91 15.56
CA ALA A 21 -1.22 13.74 14.93
C ALA A 21 -1.22 12.55 13.96
N PHE A 22 -1.86 11.46 14.36
CA PHE A 22 -2.01 10.31 13.47
C PHE A 22 -2.90 10.62 12.26
N ASP A 23 -3.97 11.38 12.45
CA ASP A 23 -4.83 11.82 11.33
C ASP A 23 -4.05 12.65 10.31
N GLN A 24 -3.10 13.47 10.75
CA GLN A 24 -2.22 14.22 9.85
C GLN A 24 -1.32 13.29 9.04
N LEU A 25 -0.80 12.24 9.66
CA LEU A 25 -0.03 11.21 8.95
C LEU A 25 -0.89 10.48 7.92
N VAL A 26 -2.12 10.11 8.29
CA VAL A 26 -3.07 9.46 7.36
C VAL A 26 -3.35 10.38 6.17
N LYS A 27 -3.67 11.64 6.40
CA LYS A 27 -3.95 12.60 5.33
C LYS A 27 -2.77 12.77 4.39
N LYS A 28 -1.55 12.74 4.92
CA LYS A 28 -0.33 12.87 4.12
C LYS A 28 -0.07 11.64 3.25
N TYR A 29 -0.31 10.45 3.78
CA TYR A 29 0.07 9.19 3.13
C TYR A 29 -1.08 8.42 2.50
N GLN A 30 -2.33 8.83 2.69
CA GLN A 30 -3.47 8.08 2.14
C GLN A 30 -3.45 7.97 0.62
N SER A 31 -3.12 9.04 -0.10
CA SER A 31 -3.04 9.01 -1.56
C SER A 31 -1.89 8.15 -2.08
N PRO A 32 -0.65 8.29 -1.59
CA PRO A 32 0.44 7.41 -1.99
C PRO A 32 0.19 5.93 -1.68
N VAL A 33 -0.36 5.62 -0.52
CA VAL A 33 -0.67 4.23 -0.12
C VAL A 33 -1.78 3.66 -1.00
N ARG A 34 -2.84 4.43 -1.24
CA ARG A 34 -3.93 4.04 -2.14
C ARG A 34 -3.40 3.77 -3.55
N ARG A 35 -2.53 4.63 -4.05
CA ARG A 35 -1.89 4.47 -5.37
C ARG A 35 -1.06 3.20 -5.43
N PHE A 36 -0.30 2.90 -4.37
CA PHE A 36 0.43 1.64 -4.26
C PHE A 36 -0.50 0.44 -4.45
N PHE A 37 -1.62 0.40 -3.74
CA PHE A 37 -2.57 -0.71 -3.87
C PHE A 37 -3.28 -0.73 -5.22
N LEU A 38 -3.59 0.42 -5.81
CA LEU A 38 -4.15 0.47 -7.17
C LEU A 38 -3.22 -0.19 -8.19
N HIS A 39 -1.92 0.01 -8.07
CA HIS A 39 -0.95 -0.65 -8.94
C HIS A 39 -0.83 -2.14 -8.63
N GLN A 40 -0.91 -2.54 -7.37
CA GLN A 40 -0.84 -3.94 -6.98
C GLN A 40 -2.11 -4.72 -7.37
N THR A 41 -3.28 -4.09 -7.29
CA THR A 41 -4.56 -4.71 -7.62
C THR A 41 -4.98 -4.50 -9.07
N CYS A 42 -4.14 -3.88 -9.89
CA CYS A 42 -4.41 -3.57 -11.29
C CYS A 42 -5.66 -2.69 -11.48
N GLY A 43 -5.88 -1.74 -10.57
CA GLY A 43 -6.92 -0.74 -10.69
C GLY A 43 -8.22 -1.03 -9.92
N ASP A 44 -8.25 -2.05 -9.08
CA ASP A 44 -9.41 -2.32 -8.22
C ASP A 44 -9.47 -1.28 -7.09
N SER A 45 -10.32 -0.26 -7.27
CA SER A 45 -10.41 0.86 -6.34
C SER A 45 -11.02 0.46 -4.99
N GLU A 46 -12.03 -0.41 -4.98
CA GLU A 46 -12.70 -0.86 -3.76
C GLU A 46 -11.76 -1.69 -2.89
N LEU A 47 -11.09 -2.66 -3.48
CA LEU A 47 -10.09 -3.47 -2.78
C LEU A 47 -8.90 -2.62 -2.30
N SER A 48 -8.45 -1.67 -3.13
CA SER A 48 -7.35 -0.77 -2.77
C SER A 48 -7.68 0.09 -1.56
N ASP A 49 -8.92 0.59 -1.47
CA ASP A 49 -9.38 1.37 -0.33
C ASP A 49 -9.42 0.52 0.95
N ASP A 50 -9.90 -0.73 0.85
CA ASP A 50 -9.94 -1.66 1.99
C ASP A 50 -8.53 -1.99 2.48
N LEU A 51 -7.62 -2.29 1.57
CA LEU A 51 -6.22 -2.60 1.93
C LEU A 51 -5.49 -1.39 2.51
N ALA A 52 -5.78 -0.19 2.00
CA ALA A 52 -5.23 1.04 2.56
C ALA A 52 -5.73 1.27 4.00
N GLN A 53 -7.00 1.06 4.27
CA GLN A 53 -7.55 1.13 5.63
C GLN A 53 -6.85 0.14 6.56
N ASP A 54 -6.72 -1.12 6.15
CA ASP A 54 -6.03 -2.15 6.95
C ASP A 54 -4.58 -1.75 7.23
N THR A 55 -3.91 -1.15 6.25
CA THR A 55 -2.54 -0.66 6.42
C THR A 55 -2.45 0.39 7.51
N PHE A 56 -3.35 1.38 7.51
CA PHE A 56 -3.34 2.44 8.52
C PHE A 56 -3.78 1.93 9.89
N ILE A 57 -4.69 0.97 9.98
CA ILE A 57 -5.06 0.33 11.24
C ILE A 57 -3.85 -0.41 11.83
N LYS A 58 -3.14 -1.19 11.02
CA LYS A 58 -1.93 -1.87 11.45
C LYS A 58 -0.82 -0.90 11.82
N ALA A 59 -0.67 0.19 11.08
CA ALA A 59 0.29 1.23 11.40
C ALA A 59 -0.03 1.87 12.76
N TYR A 60 -1.27 2.19 13.03
CA TYR A 60 -1.68 2.77 14.31
C TYR A 60 -1.41 1.84 15.48
N THR A 61 -1.77 0.56 15.33
CA THR A 61 -1.57 -0.42 16.41
C THR A 61 -0.11 -0.75 16.67
N ASN A 62 0.76 -0.59 15.68
CA ASN A 62 2.18 -0.93 15.78
C ASN A 62 3.10 0.29 15.78
N ILE A 63 2.57 1.51 15.88
CA ILE A 63 3.36 2.72 15.77
C ILE A 63 4.44 2.81 16.87
N ALA A 64 4.19 2.25 18.04
CA ALA A 64 5.16 2.19 19.13
C ALA A 64 6.40 1.35 18.78
N SER A 65 6.28 0.43 17.82
CA SER A 65 7.40 -0.39 17.35
C SER A 65 8.29 0.31 16.33
N PHE A 66 7.89 1.48 15.83
CA PHE A 66 8.70 2.28 14.92
C PHE A 66 9.92 2.82 15.66
N LYS A 67 11.10 2.33 15.30
CA LYS A 67 12.36 2.63 16.01
C LYS A 67 13.21 3.67 15.30
N ASN A 68 12.67 4.34 14.31
CA ASN A 68 13.36 5.39 13.57
C ASN A 68 14.64 4.92 12.84
N LEU A 69 14.73 3.61 12.55
CA LEU A 69 15.83 3.02 11.79
C LEU A 69 15.68 3.26 10.28
N SER A 70 14.49 3.60 9.84
CA SER A 70 14.17 3.96 8.46
C SER A 70 13.23 5.19 8.49
N SER A 71 12.96 5.79 7.32
CA SER A 71 11.93 6.81 7.24
C SER A 71 10.55 6.23 7.58
N PHE A 72 9.64 7.07 8.05
CA PHE A 72 8.28 6.65 8.34
C PHE A 72 7.60 6.08 7.08
N SER A 73 7.83 6.70 5.93
CA SER A 73 7.27 6.22 4.66
C SER A 73 7.74 4.80 4.33
N THR A 74 9.02 4.50 4.50
CA THR A 74 9.56 3.16 4.27
C THR A 74 8.92 2.13 5.21
N TRP A 75 8.79 2.48 6.48
CA TRP A 75 8.14 1.62 7.47
C TRP A 75 6.67 1.39 7.12
N LEU A 76 5.94 2.43 6.71
CA LEU A 76 4.55 2.35 6.30
C LEU A 76 4.36 1.48 5.06
N TYR A 77 5.20 1.65 4.04
CA TYR A 77 5.14 0.82 2.83
C TYR A 77 5.47 -0.64 3.11
N ARG A 78 6.32 -0.92 4.08
CA ARG A 78 6.57 -2.31 4.52
C ARG A 78 5.29 -2.93 5.09
N ILE A 79 4.54 -2.18 5.88
CA ILE A 79 3.24 -2.63 6.40
C ILE A 79 2.26 -2.84 5.23
N ALA A 80 2.20 -1.91 4.30
CA ALA A 80 1.32 -2.02 3.12
C ALA A 80 1.65 -3.27 2.28
N TYR A 81 2.93 -3.54 2.05
CA TYR A 81 3.39 -4.74 1.36
C TYR A 81 2.94 -6.01 2.09
N ASN A 82 3.10 -6.05 3.40
CA ASN A 82 2.69 -7.20 4.22
C ASN A 82 1.18 -7.39 4.20
N VAL A 83 0.40 -6.32 4.25
CA VAL A 83 -1.06 -6.37 4.14
C VAL A 83 -1.48 -6.99 2.80
N PHE A 84 -0.87 -6.56 1.71
CA PHE A 84 -1.16 -7.10 0.39
C PHE A 84 -0.78 -8.57 0.28
N TYR A 85 0.39 -8.93 0.80
CA TYR A 85 0.89 -10.30 0.76
C TYR A 85 0.00 -11.25 1.58
N ASP A 86 -0.43 -10.82 2.76
CA ASP A 86 -1.36 -11.57 3.60
C ASP A 86 -2.72 -11.76 2.92
N TYR A 87 -3.20 -10.72 2.24
CA TYR A 87 -4.44 -10.79 1.48
C TYR A 87 -4.36 -11.86 0.38
N ILE A 88 -3.28 -11.87 -0.40
CA ILE A 88 -3.09 -12.84 -1.46
C ILE A 88 -2.95 -14.25 -0.91
N ARG A 89 -2.21 -14.40 0.18
CA ARG A 89 -2.03 -15.71 0.84
C ARG A 89 -3.37 -16.25 1.35
N SER A 90 -4.18 -15.43 1.99
CA SER A 90 -5.49 -15.84 2.50
C SER A 90 -6.44 -16.26 1.37
N ARG A 91 -6.35 -15.62 0.22
CA ARG A 91 -7.12 -16.01 -0.96
C ARG A 91 -6.70 -17.35 -1.53
N LYS A 92 -5.39 -17.62 -1.57
CA LYS A 92 -4.86 -18.92 -2.04
C LYS A 92 -5.30 -20.07 -1.13
N GLU A 93 -5.42 -19.82 0.17
CA GLU A 93 -5.90 -20.84 1.11
C GLU A 93 -7.39 -21.11 0.98
N THR A 94 -8.18 -20.11 0.58
CA THR A 94 -9.64 -20.23 0.46
C THR A 94 -10.07 -20.86 -0.87
N ASP A 95 -9.25 -20.73 -1.92
CA ASP A 95 -9.59 -21.17 -3.27
C ASP A 95 -8.36 -21.75 -3.98
N ASP A 96 -8.19 -23.07 -3.91
CA ASP A 96 -7.23 -23.80 -4.74
C ASP A 96 -7.47 -23.65 -6.26
N LEU A 97 -8.59 -23.02 -6.63
CA LEU A 97 -9.04 -22.85 -8.02
C LEU A 97 -8.93 -21.39 -8.52
N ASP A 98 -8.60 -20.42 -7.68
CA ASP A 98 -8.73 -19.00 -8.02
C ASP A 98 -7.41 -18.25 -8.28
N THR A 99 -6.30 -18.96 -8.52
CA THR A 99 -5.07 -18.35 -9.02
C THR A 99 -5.31 -17.64 -10.38
N TYR A 100 -6.36 -18.06 -11.08
CA TYR A 100 -6.79 -17.46 -12.34
C TYR A 100 -7.61 -16.16 -12.18
N ARG A 101 -8.20 -15.90 -11.01
CA ARG A 101 -9.12 -14.77 -10.84
C ARG A 101 -8.44 -13.42 -10.57
N VAL A 102 -7.27 -13.40 -9.94
CA VAL A 102 -6.53 -12.15 -9.78
C VAL A 102 -6.07 -11.64 -11.15
N ASP A 103 -5.59 -12.55 -11.99
CA ASP A 103 -5.22 -12.22 -13.36
C ASP A 103 -6.46 -11.93 -14.24
N ALA A 104 -7.57 -12.62 -14.00
CA ALA A 104 -8.84 -12.39 -14.71
C ALA A 104 -9.54 -11.10 -14.25
N GLN A 105 -9.45 -10.72 -12.98
CA GLN A 105 -9.95 -9.43 -12.49
C GLN A 105 -9.15 -8.26 -13.06
N CYS A 106 -7.84 -8.41 -13.17
CA CYS A 106 -7.01 -7.40 -13.85
C CYS A 106 -7.42 -7.22 -15.31
N SER A 107 -7.88 -8.27 -15.97
CA SER A 107 -8.33 -8.19 -17.37
C SER A 107 -9.75 -7.66 -17.54
N THR A 108 -10.63 -7.84 -16.55
CA THR A 108 -12.05 -7.42 -16.63
C THR A 108 -12.27 -5.98 -16.20
N LEU A 109 -11.46 -5.45 -15.28
CA LEU A 109 -11.53 -4.06 -14.83
C LEU A 109 -10.94 -3.07 -15.83
N GLN A 110 -10.34 -3.57 -16.91
CA GLN A 110 -9.69 -2.78 -17.94
C GLN A 110 -10.65 -1.96 -18.83
N GLN A 111 -11.97 -2.16 -18.71
CA GLN A 111 -12.91 -1.52 -19.64
C GLN A 111 -13.33 -0.11 -19.24
N ASP A 112 -13.06 0.33 -18.00
CA ASP A 112 -13.66 1.57 -17.49
C ASP A 112 -12.68 2.70 -17.12
N VAL A 113 -11.38 2.50 -17.23
CA VAL A 113 -10.41 3.52 -16.79
C VAL A 113 -9.51 3.95 -17.94
N GLY A 114 -9.77 5.14 -18.50
CA GLY A 114 -9.10 5.70 -19.67
C GLY A 114 -7.55 5.65 -19.65
N GLN A 115 -6.85 6.75 -19.56
CA GLN A 115 -5.40 6.90 -19.82
C GLN A 115 -4.44 6.04 -18.99
N HIS A 116 -4.88 5.42 -17.88
CA HIS A 116 -4.03 4.54 -17.05
C HIS A 116 -4.10 3.06 -17.46
N MET A 117 -4.87 2.74 -18.48
CA MET A 117 -5.14 1.38 -18.92
C MET A 117 -3.88 0.63 -19.38
N ASP A 118 -2.97 1.33 -20.05
CA ASP A 118 -1.74 0.73 -20.58
C ASP A 118 -0.76 0.34 -19.46
N ILE A 119 -0.66 1.17 -18.41
CA ILE A 119 0.19 0.89 -17.25
C ILE A 119 -0.34 -0.33 -16.50
N TYR A 120 -1.64 -0.40 -16.25
CA TYR A 120 -2.24 -1.54 -15.55
C TYR A 120 -2.13 -2.83 -16.36
N ARG A 121 -2.28 -2.76 -17.68
CA ARG A 121 -2.05 -3.91 -18.57
C ARG A 121 -0.62 -4.42 -18.49
N ALA A 122 0.35 -3.52 -18.56
CA ALA A 122 1.76 -3.87 -18.43
C ALA A 122 2.06 -4.51 -17.08
N LEU A 123 1.51 -3.98 -16.00
CA LEU A 123 1.68 -4.52 -14.65
C LEU A 123 1.01 -5.89 -14.51
N ALA A 124 -0.12 -6.11 -15.17
CA ALA A 124 -0.84 -7.37 -15.12
C ALA A 124 -0.07 -8.53 -15.79
N THR A 125 0.81 -8.24 -16.74
CA THR A 125 1.64 -9.26 -17.38
C THR A 125 2.79 -9.76 -16.53
N LEU A 126 3.13 -9.02 -15.46
CA LEU A 126 4.24 -9.34 -14.57
C LEU A 126 3.80 -10.27 -13.44
N LYS A 127 4.73 -11.09 -12.99
CA LYS A 127 4.52 -11.85 -11.77
C LYS A 127 4.41 -10.89 -10.58
N GLU A 128 3.74 -11.33 -9.54
CA GLU A 128 3.44 -10.55 -8.35
C GLU A 128 4.69 -9.90 -7.73
N MET A 129 5.78 -10.65 -7.61
CA MET A 129 7.04 -10.14 -7.07
C MET A 129 7.66 -9.07 -7.98
N GLU A 130 7.62 -9.28 -9.28
CA GLU A 130 8.12 -8.34 -10.26
C GLU A 130 7.32 -7.04 -10.25
N ARG A 131 5.99 -7.17 -10.18
CA ARG A 131 5.07 -6.02 -10.08
C ARG A 131 5.36 -5.20 -8.83
N THR A 132 5.55 -5.85 -7.69
CA THR A 132 5.86 -5.18 -6.42
C THR A 132 7.19 -4.43 -6.50
N CYS A 133 8.23 -5.04 -7.06
CA CYS A 133 9.53 -4.40 -7.21
C CYS A 133 9.45 -3.15 -8.09
N ILE A 134 8.74 -3.22 -9.21
CA ILE A 134 8.57 -2.08 -10.11
C ILE A 134 7.73 -0.98 -9.45
N THR A 135 6.65 -1.35 -8.77
CA THR A 135 5.78 -0.40 -8.08
C THR A 135 6.54 0.36 -7.00
N LEU A 136 7.34 -0.33 -6.19
CA LEU A 136 8.12 0.30 -5.13
C LEU A 136 9.26 1.15 -5.69
N PHE A 137 9.89 0.72 -6.77
CA PHE A 137 11.06 1.41 -7.31
C PHE A 137 10.70 2.64 -8.15
N TYR A 138 9.70 2.54 -9.03
CA TYR A 138 9.39 3.59 -9.99
C TYR A 138 8.19 4.46 -9.63
N ILE A 139 7.20 3.89 -8.96
CA ILE A 139 5.91 4.55 -8.74
C ILE A 139 5.83 5.17 -7.35
N CYS A 140 6.62 4.66 -6.40
CA CYS A 140 6.75 5.22 -5.05
C CYS A 140 8.13 5.86 -4.87
N PRO A 141 8.35 7.10 -5.35
CA PRO A 141 9.68 7.74 -5.31
C PRO A 141 10.18 7.98 -3.89
N LEU A 142 9.33 7.90 -2.89
CA LEU A 142 9.72 8.03 -1.47
C LEU A 142 10.57 6.86 -0.98
N TYR A 143 10.58 5.74 -1.69
CA TYR A 143 11.36 4.56 -1.34
C TYR A 143 12.83 4.69 -1.77
N THR A 144 13.13 5.51 -2.77
CA THR A 144 14.47 5.63 -3.36
C THR A 144 15.27 6.82 -2.84
N SER A 145 14.69 7.66 -2.02
CA SER A 145 15.40 8.76 -1.35
C SER A 145 15.84 8.36 0.08
#